data_06595fe690060f818e1f3036ba9978a4
#
_entry.id   06595fe690060f818e1f3036ba9978a4
#
_cell.length_a   1.000
_cell.length_b   1.000
_cell.length_c   1.000
_cell.angle_alpha   90.00
_cell.angle_beta   90.00
_cell.angle_gamma   90.00
#
_symmetry.space_group_name_H-M   'P 1'
#
loop_
_entity.id
_entity.type
_entity.pdbx_description
1 polymer ?
#
loop_
_entity_poly.entity_id
_entity_poly.type
_entity_poly.pdbx_seq_one_letter_code
_entity_poly.pdbx_strand_id
1 'polypeptide(L)'
;MRKIVNQAEKNFTVVKYDIKNEEMIEYLTRMATLSNNLTNTVIYHQRQWYFYTQNVYYTEHPNEHFKPYQYNAELIDELKECMYEYNQRKAEQNKKQTDFIAFGLDAHFLHEYYKKTGQPDYTNDELSAQVAQQVTRKVSQTFKAFRKALTDYFKNPEKYEACPQLPRYNKKRRSL
;
A
#
# COMPACT_ATOMS: atom_id res chain seq x y z
N MET A 1 -26.71 -3.80 -25.26
CA MET A 1 -27.70 -3.10 -24.40
C MET A 1 -26.97 -2.14 -23.48
N ARG A 2 -27.28 -0.85 -23.52
CA ARG A 2 -26.68 0.13 -22.57
C ARG A 2 -27.50 0.10 -21.28
N LYS A 3 -26.88 -0.24 -20.17
CA LYS A 3 -27.45 0.04 -18.84
C LYS A 3 -26.82 1.33 -18.30
N ILE A 4 -27.60 2.38 -18.25
CA ILE A 4 -27.21 3.64 -17.57
C ILE A 4 -27.61 3.47 -16.11
N VAL A 5 -26.64 3.49 -15.21
CA VAL A 5 -26.88 3.51 -13.76
C VAL A 5 -26.63 4.93 -13.29
N ASN A 6 -27.71 5.67 -13.06
CA ASN A 6 -27.64 6.97 -12.39
C ASN A 6 -27.40 6.77 -10.90
N GLN A 7 -26.23 7.15 -10.39
CA GLN A 7 -26.04 7.38 -8.97
C GLN A 7 -26.36 8.85 -8.66
N ALA A 8 -27.45 9.07 -7.97
CA ALA A 8 -28.10 10.39 -7.79
C ALA A 8 -27.28 11.44 -7.01
N GLU A 9 -26.08 11.13 -6.50
CA GLU A 9 -25.32 12.05 -5.65
C GLU A 9 -23.95 12.48 -6.19
N LYS A 10 -23.56 12.00 -7.37
CA LYS A 10 -22.31 12.43 -8.01
C LYS A 10 -22.59 12.52 -9.52
N ASN A 11 -22.48 13.72 -10.08
CA ASN A 11 -22.73 14.05 -11.49
C ASN A 11 -21.83 13.30 -12.50
N PHE A 12 -21.78 11.96 -12.43
CA PHE A 12 -21.12 11.17 -13.46
C PHE A 12 -21.94 9.95 -13.86
N THR A 13 -21.90 9.65 -15.13
CA THR A 13 -22.56 8.49 -15.72
C THR A 13 -21.55 7.36 -15.89
N VAL A 14 -21.84 6.19 -15.32
CA VAL A 14 -21.05 4.99 -15.54
C VAL A 14 -21.61 4.25 -16.75
N VAL A 15 -20.82 4.15 -17.83
CA VAL A 15 -21.17 3.39 -19.03
C VAL A 15 -20.38 2.08 -19.02
N LYS A 16 -21.08 0.96 -19.10
CA LYS A 16 -20.47 -0.36 -19.26
C LYS A 16 -20.39 -0.71 -20.75
N TYR A 17 -19.21 -1.11 -21.18
CA TYR A 17 -18.97 -1.64 -22.51
C TYR A 17 -18.59 -3.11 -22.42
N ASP A 18 -19.16 -3.93 -23.29
CA ASP A 18 -18.72 -5.31 -23.48
C ASP A 18 -17.57 -5.30 -24.48
N ILE A 19 -16.39 -5.68 -24.04
CA ILE A 19 -15.20 -5.81 -24.89
C ILE A 19 -15.27 -7.19 -25.55
N LYS A 20 -15.34 -7.22 -26.88
CA LYS A 20 -15.42 -8.46 -27.66
C LYS A 20 -14.09 -8.87 -28.31
N ASN A 21 -13.08 -8.01 -28.28
CA ASN A 21 -11.76 -8.29 -28.84
C ASN A 21 -10.96 -9.14 -27.86
N GLU A 22 -10.64 -10.38 -28.25
CA GLU A 22 -9.94 -11.37 -27.41
C GLU A 22 -8.54 -10.89 -27.02
N GLU A 23 -7.77 -10.31 -27.93
CA GLU A 23 -6.45 -9.76 -27.65
C GLU A 23 -6.50 -8.63 -26.60
N MET A 24 -7.52 -7.77 -26.69
CA MET A 24 -7.74 -6.72 -25.71
C MET A 24 -8.11 -7.29 -24.33
N ILE A 25 -8.93 -8.34 -24.30
CA ILE A 25 -9.30 -9.01 -23.05
C ILE A 25 -8.07 -9.63 -22.40
N GLU A 26 -7.23 -10.32 -23.19
CA GLU A 26 -5.98 -10.91 -22.71
C GLU A 26 -5.04 -9.84 -22.16
N TYR A 27 -4.81 -8.77 -22.91
CA TYR A 27 -3.99 -7.64 -22.49
C TYR A 27 -4.48 -7.04 -21.17
N LEU A 28 -5.77 -6.72 -21.05
CA LEU A 28 -6.34 -6.14 -19.85
C LEU A 28 -6.28 -7.09 -18.65
N THR A 29 -6.47 -8.40 -18.89
CA THR A 29 -6.35 -9.44 -17.84
C THR A 29 -4.92 -9.51 -17.33
N ARG A 30 -3.93 -9.46 -18.23
CA ARG A 30 -2.51 -9.44 -17.90
C ARG A 30 -2.13 -8.20 -17.09
N MET A 31 -2.55 -7.01 -17.53
CA MET A 31 -2.34 -5.75 -16.80
C MET A 31 -2.97 -5.77 -15.42
N ALA A 32 -4.19 -6.31 -15.29
CA ALA A 32 -4.85 -6.47 -14.00
C ALA A 32 -4.10 -7.42 -13.07
N THR A 33 -3.52 -8.50 -13.62
CA THR A 33 -2.73 -9.48 -12.86
C THR A 33 -1.43 -8.84 -12.36
N LEU A 34 -0.67 -8.15 -13.20
CA LEU A 34 0.57 -7.46 -12.84
C LEU A 34 0.30 -6.37 -11.78
N SER A 35 -0.75 -5.57 -11.98
CA SER A 35 -1.16 -4.56 -11.00
C SER A 35 -1.56 -5.17 -9.66
N ASN A 36 -2.20 -6.35 -9.67
CA ASN A 36 -2.57 -7.07 -8.46
C ASN A 36 -1.37 -7.64 -7.72
N ASN A 37 -0.38 -8.19 -8.44
CA ASN A 37 0.87 -8.67 -7.86
C ASN A 37 1.60 -7.51 -7.17
N LEU A 38 1.80 -6.40 -7.87
CA LEU A 38 2.41 -5.21 -7.29
C LEU A 38 1.61 -4.69 -6.07
N THR A 39 0.28 -4.67 -6.13
CA THR A 39 -0.56 -4.30 -4.98
C THR A 39 -0.23 -5.16 -3.76
N ASN A 40 -0.14 -6.47 -3.94
CA ASN A 40 0.17 -7.40 -2.85
C ASN A 40 1.60 -7.23 -2.33
N THR A 41 2.56 -6.95 -3.20
CA THR A 41 3.95 -6.64 -2.83
C THR A 41 4.02 -5.37 -1.97
N VAL A 42 3.33 -4.30 -2.37
CA VAL A 42 3.28 -3.05 -1.58
C VAL A 42 2.58 -3.29 -0.23
N ILE A 43 1.47 -4.05 -0.21
CA ILE A 43 0.78 -4.42 1.04
C ILE A 43 1.72 -5.23 1.94
N TYR A 44 2.49 -6.16 1.38
CA TYR A 44 3.46 -6.95 2.14
C TYR A 44 4.48 -6.05 2.85
N HIS A 45 5.16 -5.14 2.14
CA HIS A 45 6.13 -4.22 2.73
C HIS A 45 5.51 -3.33 3.81
N GLN A 46 4.33 -2.75 3.55
CA GLN A 46 3.60 -1.94 4.52
C GLN A 46 3.22 -2.72 5.79
N ARG A 47 2.82 -3.99 5.65
CA ARG A 47 2.47 -4.85 6.79
C ARG A 47 3.70 -5.24 7.59
N GLN A 48 4.83 -5.59 6.94
CA GLN A 48 6.08 -5.92 7.61
C GLN A 48 6.58 -4.74 8.43
N TRP A 49 6.53 -3.54 7.85
CA TRP A 49 6.89 -2.31 8.55
C TRP A 49 5.95 -2.00 9.73
N TYR A 50 4.65 -2.20 9.55
CA TYR A 50 3.67 -2.04 10.63
C TYR A 50 3.95 -3.01 11.77
N PHE A 51 4.19 -4.28 11.51
CA PHE A 51 4.49 -5.29 12.54
C PHE A 51 5.75 -4.94 13.32
N TYR A 52 6.82 -4.56 12.61
CA TYR A 52 8.04 -4.09 13.23
C TYR A 52 7.78 -2.89 14.16
N THR A 53 7.11 -1.86 13.67
CA THR A 53 6.86 -0.64 14.47
C THR A 53 5.96 -0.90 15.66
N GLN A 54 5.02 -1.84 15.59
CA GLN A 54 4.22 -2.25 16.74
C GLN A 54 5.07 -2.97 17.79
N ASN A 55 5.96 -3.87 17.37
CA ASN A 55 6.85 -4.54 18.31
C ASN A 55 7.78 -3.55 19.03
N VAL A 56 8.33 -2.57 18.30
CA VAL A 56 9.15 -1.49 18.90
C VAL A 56 8.33 -0.71 19.91
N TYR A 57 7.12 -0.28 19.55
CA TYR A 57 6.23 0.47 20.44
C TYR A 57 5.94 -0.28 21.74
N TYR A 58 5.60 -1.57 21.67
CA TYR A 58 5.26 -2.36 22.85
C TYR A 58 6.49 -2.82 23.65
N THR A 59 7.70 -2.72 23.10
CA THR A 59 8.93 -2.86 23.86
C THR A 59 9.14 -1.67 24.80
N GLU A 60 8.80 -0.47 24.32
CA GLU A 60 8.88 0.77 25.11
C GLU A 60 7.67 0.97 26.05
N HIS A 61 6.52 0.40 25.68
CA HIS A 61 5.23 0.50 26.40
C HIS A 61 4.68 -0.91 26.66
N PRO A 62 5.24 -1.65 27.63
CA PRO A 62 4.85 -3.04 27.87
C PRO A 62 3.35 -3.22 28.12
N ASN A 63 2.76 -4.22 27.46
CA ASN A 63 1.38 -4.63 27.64
C ASN A 63 1.33 -6.15 27.70
N GLU A 64 0.84 -6.70 28.83
CA GLU A 64 0.79 -8.15 29.09
C GLU A 64 -0.07 -8.94 28.08
N HIS A 65 -1.01 -8.28 27.41
CA HIS A 65 -1.87 -8.90 26.40
C HIS A 65 -1.28 -8.81 24.98
N PHE A 66 -0.21 -8.05 24.79
CA PHE A 66 0.45 -7.93 23.50
C PHE A 66 1.28 -9.16 23.19
N LYS A 67 1.01 -9.74 22.01
CA LYS A 67 1.83 -10.82 21.45
C LYS A 67 2.66 -10.24 20.30
N PRO A 68 4.01 -10.34 20.37
CA PRO A 68 4.85 -9.81 19.29
C PRO A 68 4.50 -10.39 17.93
N TYR A 69 4.45 -9.52 16.93
CA TYR A 69 4.24 -9.92 15.55
C TYR A 69 5.51 -10.54 14.97
N GLN A 70 5.33 -11.55 14.13
CA GLN A 70 6.42 -12.04 13.29
C GLN A 70 6.55 -11.13 12.06
N TYR A 71 7.77 -10.77 11.72
CA TYR A 71 8.09 -9.97 10.55
C TYR A 71 9.41 -10.46 9.92
N ASN A 72 9.64 -10.08 8.66
CA ASN A 72 10.88 -10.37 7.95
C ASN A 72 11.97 -9.38 8.39
N ALA A 73 12.93 -9.85 9.20
CA ALA A 73 14.00 -9.03 9.77
C ALA A 73 14.93 -8.49 8.67
N GLU A 74 15.32 -9.32 7.70
CA GLU A 74 16.19 -8.92 6.59
C GLU A 74 15.58 -7.77 5.79
N LEU A 75 14.29 -7.88 5.43
CA LEU A 75 13.55 -6.81 4.76
C LEU A 75 13.50 -5.53 5.60
N ILE A 76 13.30 -5.65 6.92
CA ILE A 76 13.27 -4.48 7.80
C ILE A 76 14.61 -3.77 7.84
N ASP A 77 15.71 -4.51 7.88
CA ASP A 77 17.05 -3.92 7.91
C ASP A 77 17.39 -3.26 6.57
N GLU A 78 17.04 -3.87 5.44
CA GLU A 78 17.14 -3.25 4.10
C GLU A 78 16.31 -1.96 4.00
N LEU A 79 15.06 -1.98 4.49
CA LEU A 79 14.21 -0.78 4.51
C LEU A 79 14.82 0.35 5.35
N LYS A 80 15.38 0.04 6.54
CA LYS A 80 16.01 1.04 7.42
C LYS A 80 17.22 1.69 6.76
N GLU A 81 18.07 0.90 6.10
CA GLU A 81 19.21 1.43 5.37
C GLU A 81 18.77 2.40 4.26
N CYS A 82 17.79 1.99 3.46
CA CYS A 82 17.23 2.85 2.41
C CYS A 82 16.53 4.10 2.98
N MET A 83 15.87 4.01 4.14
CA MET A 83 15.26 5.16 4.82
C MET A 83 16.30 6.16 5.31
N TYR A 84 17.41 5.65 5.85
CA TYR A 84 18.51 6.50 6.29
C TYR A 84 19.07 7.30 5.12
N GLU A 85 19.42 6.65 4.01
CA GLU A 85 19.90 7.33 2.81
C GLU A 85 18.88 8.32 2.23
N TYR A 86 17.60 7.95 2.21
CA TYR A 86 16.52 8.82 1.75
C TYR A 86 16.43 10.10 2.58
N ASN A 87 16.52 9.97 3.90
CA ASN A 87 16.47 11.12 4.80
C ASN A 87 17.74 11.96 4.75
N GLN A 88 18.91 11.38 4.54
CA GLN A 88 20.15 12.13 4.30
C GLN A 88 20.03 13.02 3.06
N ARG A 89 19.61 12.46 1.91
CA ARG A 89 19.38 13.25 0.69
C ARG A 89 18.37 14.37 0.87
N LYS A 90 17.34 14.16 1.69
CA LYS A 90 16.39 15.23 2.04
C LYS A 90 17.05 16.34 2.88
N ALA A 91 17.88 15.98 3.84
CA ALA A 91 18.61 16.96 4.66
C ALA A 91 19.57 17.79 3.82
N GLU A 92 20.31 17.17 2.90
CA GLU A 92 21.20 17.88 1.95
C GLU A 92 20.43 18.88 1.06
N GLN A 93 19.16 18.59 0.75
CA GLN A 93 18.27 19.47 0.00
C GLN A 93 17.50 20.46 0.87
N ASN A 94 17.82 20.59 2.15
CA ASN A 94 17.08 21.39 3.15
C ASN A 94 15.58 21.04 3.22
N LYS A 95 15.20 19.79 2.93
CA LYS A 95 13.83 19.28 3.02
C LYS A 95 13.60 18.60 4.36
N LYS A 96 12.35 18.66 4.84
CA LYS A 96 11.96 17.95 6.05
C LYS A 96 12.16 16.44 5.89
N GLN A 97 12.85 15.82 6.84
CA GLN A 97 12.99 14.37 6.92
C GLN A 97 11.65 13.69 7.17
N THR A 98 11.52 12.45 6.69
CA THR A 98 10.32 11.65 6.88
C THR A 98 10.44 10.85 8.16
N ASP A 99 9.45 10.94 9.03
CA ASP A 99 9.29 10.06 10.18
C ASP A 99 8.53 8.79 9.77
N PHE A 100 9.28 7.75 9.44
CA PHE A 100 8.71 6.47 9.00
C PHE A 100 8.06 5.68 10.14
N ILE A 101 8.43 5.93 11.39
CA ILE A 101 7.79 5.30 12.55
C ILE A 101 6.36 5.84 12.69
N ALA A 102 6.19 7.17 12.69
CA ALA A 102 4.89 7.80 12.86
C ALA A 102 3.98 7.62 11.63
N PHE A 103 4.53 7.76 10.41
CA PHE A 103 3.69 7.84 9.20
C PHE A 103 3.70 6.57 8.32
N GLY A 104 4.62 5.63 8.58
CA GLY A 104 4.79 4.43 7.76
C GLY A 104 5.51 4.71 6.44
N LEU A 105 5.46 3.73 5.52
CA LEU A 105 6.11 3.83 4.21
C LEU A 105 5.27 4.70 3.27
N ASP A 106 5.76 5.89 2.92
CA ASP A 106 5.09 6.73 1.93
C ASP A 106 5.35 6.25 0.49
N ALA A 107 4.50 6.69 -0.44
CA ALA A 107 4.58 6.24 -1.82
C ALA A 107 5.84 6.74 -2.54
N HIS A 108 6.39 7.89 -2.14
CA HIS A 108 7.57 8.44 -2.77
C HIS A 108 8.82 7.65 -2.37
N PHE A 109 8.95 7.34 -1.08
CA PHE A 109 10.00 6.46 -0.58
C PHE A 109 9.93 5.08 -1.25
N LEU A 110 8.75 4.45 -1.28
CA LEU A 110 8.58 3.14 -1.91
C LEU A 110 8.91 3.14 -3.40
N HIS A 111 8.61 4.22 -4.11
CA HIS A 111 8.98 4.38 -5.50
C HIS A 111 10.51 4.38 -5.68
N GLU A 112 11.25 5.13 -4.88
CA GLU A 112 12.71 5.16 -4.91
C GLU A 112 13.31 3.81 -4.48
N TYR A 113 12.78 3.22 -3.42
CA TYR A 113 13.18 1.92 -2.91
C TYR A 113 13.06 0.83 -3.97
N TYR A 114 11.89 0.71 -4.61
CA TYR A 114 11.66 -0.30 -5.64
C TYR A 114 12.52 -0.12 -6.89
N LYS A 115 12.82 1.12 -7.26
CA LYS A 115 13.77 1.39 -8.35
C LYS A 115 15.19 0.98 -7.98
N LYS A 116 15.63 1.31 -6.76
CA LYS A 116 16.96 0.99 -6.26
C LYS A 116 17.18 -0.52 -6.15
N THR A 117 16.20 -1.24 -5.64
CA THR A 117 16.29 -2.70 -5.40
C THR A 117 15.92 -3.54 -6.62
N GLY A 118 15.44 -2.91 -7.70
CA GLY A 118 14.99 -3.63 -8.89
C GLY A 118 13.80 -4.55 -8.62
N GLN A 119 12.85 -4.12 -7.76
CA GLN A 119 11.70 -4.94 -7.36
C GLN A 119 10.90 -5.41 -8.58
N PRO A 120 10.79 -6.75 -8.84
CA PRO A 120 10.30 -7.27 -10.12
C PRO A 120 8.87 -6.85 -10.49
N ASP A 121 7.96 -6.78 -9.52
CA ASP A 121 6.58 -6.38 -9.78
C ASP A 121 6.45 -4.87 -10.10
N TYR A 122 7.42 -4.07 -9.63
CA TYR A 122 7.44 -2.63 -9.85
C TYR A 122 8.18 -2.24 -11.14
N THR A 123 9.28 -2.92 -11.44
CA THR A 123 10.14 -2.66 -12.61
C THR A 123 9.76 -3.51 -13.83
N ASN A 124 8.59 -4.15 -13.81
CA ASN A 124 8.10 -4.97 -14.90
C ASN A 124 7.86 -4.11 -16.16
N ASP A 125 8.51 -4.44 -17.26
CA ASP A 125 8.47 -3.69 -18.53
C ASP A 125 7.05 -3.63 -19.14
N GLU A 126 6.21 -4.61 -18.82
CA GLU A 126 4.82 -4.66 -19.32
C GLU A 126 3.89 -3.75 -18.52
N LEU A 127 4.22 -3.47 -17.26
CA LEU A 127 3.44 -2.56 -16.42
C LEU A 127 3.98 -1.14 -16.58
N SER A 128 3.20 -0.24 -17.19
CA SER A 128 3.68 1.14 -17.34
C SER A 128 4.08 1.75 -16.00
N ALA A 129 5.17 2.52 -15.98
CA ALA A 129 5.66 3.19 -14.78
C ALA A 129 4.60 4.05 -14.09
N GLN A 130 3.69 4.65 -14.86
CA GLN A 130 2.59 5.45 -14.34
C GLN A 130 1.59 4.58 -13.56
N VAL A 131 1.25 3.39 -14.06
CA VAL A 131 0.37 2.45 -13.36
C VAL A 131 1.05 1.95 -12.09
N ALA A 132 2.32 1.57 -12.15
CA ALA A 132 3.09 1.14 -10.97
C ALA A 132 3.12 2.21 -9.87
N GLN A 133 3.34 3.47 -10.23
CA GLN A 133 3.28 4.59 -9.29
C GLN A 133 1.88 4.78 -8.69
N GLN A 134 0.82 4.69 -9.48
CA GLN A 134 -0.55 4.84 -9.01
C GLN A 134 -0.95 3.70 -8.05
N VAL A 135 -0.57 2.46 -8.35
CA VAL A 135 -0.78 1.31 -7.45
C VAL A 135 -0.09 1.56 -6.11
N THR A 136 1.19 1.90 -6.13
CA THR A 136 1.98 2.18 -4.92
C THR A 136 1.36 3.32 -4.10
N ARG A 137 0.96 4.41 -4.76
CA ARG A 137 0.29 5.56 -4.12
C ARG A 137 -1.02 5.16 -3.46
N LYS A 138 -1.87 4.40 -4.16
CA LYS A 138 -3.17 3.96 -3.65
C LYS A 138 -3.02 3.09 -2.40
N VAL A 139 -2.10 2.14 -2.40
CA VAL A 139 -1.86 1.28 -1.23
C VAL A 139 -1.30 2.09 -0.06
N SER A 140 -0.33 2.98 -0.30
CA SER A 140 0.22 3.85 0.76
C SER A 140 -0.87 4.75 1.37
N GLN A 141 -1.77 5.29 0.56
CA GLN A 141 -2.93 6.07 1.05
C GLN A 141 -3.87 5.22 1.90
N THR A 142 -4.11 3.97 1.51
CA THR A 142 -4.94 3.03 2.29
C THR A 142 -4.34 2.75 3.67
N PHE A 143 -3.02 2.53 3.76
CA PHE A 143 -2.34 2.35 5.04
C PHE A 143 -2.32 3.63 5.89
N LYS A 144 -2.16 4.79 5.27
CA LYS A 144 -2.27 6.09 5.96
C LYS A 144 -3.68 6.28 6.55
N ALA A 145 -4.72 5.97 5.78
CA ALA A 145 -6.11 6.03 6.25
C ALA A 145 -6.36 5.05 7.40
N PHE A 146 -5.85 3.81 7.29
CA PHE A 146 -5.92 2.82 8.36
C PHE A 146 -5.28 3.33 9.67
N ARG A 147 -4.04 3.84 9.61
CA ARG A 147 -3.34 4.38 10.80
C ARG A 147 -4.12 5.53 11.44
N LYS A 148 -4.67 6.42 10.62
CA LYS A 148 -5.52 7.52 11.11
C LYS A 148 -6.79 7.01 11.79
N ALA A 149 -7.47 6.06 11.17
CA ALA A 149 -8.68 5.44 11.73
C ALA A 149 -8.38 4.70 13.04
N LEU A 150 -7.25 3.99 13.11
CA LEU A 150 -6.81 3.30 14.33
C LEU A 150 -6.52 4.28 15.47
N THR A 151 -5.84 5.39 15.17
CA THR A 151 -5.57 6.46 16.16
C THR A 151 -6.88 7.11 16.66
N ASP A 152 -7.85 7.34 15.77
CA ASP A 152 -9.15 7.90 16.15
C ASP A 152 -9.98 6.89 16.96
N TYR A 153 -9.93 5.62 16.59
CA TYR A 153 -10.59 4.54 17.34
C TYR A 153 -10.14 4.47 18.81
N PHE A 154 -8.84 4.58 19.07
CA PHE A 154 -8.34 4.56 20.45
C PHE A 154 -8.73 5.80 21.27
N LYS A 155 -9.05 6.92 20.59
CA LYS A 155 -9.53 8.14 21.26
C LYS A 155 -11.05 8.18 21.43
N ASN A 156 -11.77 7.59 20.49
CA ASN A 156 -13.22 7.68 20.37
C ASN A 156 -13.80 6.31 19.94
N PRO A 157 -13.66 5.25 20.76
CA PRO A 157 -14.08 3.90 20.36
C PRO A 157 -15.58 3.81 20.06
N GLU A 158 -16.39 4.64 20.69
CA GLU A 158 -17.85 4.69 20.53
C GLU A 158 -18.32 5.12 19.13
N LYS A 159 -17.45 5.69 18.32
CA LYS A 159 -17.75 6.08 16.93
C LYS A 159 -17.65 4.92 15.94
N TYR A 160 -17.16 3.77 16.37
CA TYR A 160 -16.85 2.65 15.52
C TYR A 160 -17.59 1.40 15.95
N GLU A 161 -18.15 0.66 15.00
CA GLU A 161 -18.75 -0.64 15.26
C GLU A 161 -17.71 -1.71 15.65
N ALA A 162 -16.48 -1.58 15.14
CA ALA A 162 -15.37 -2.48 15.42
C ALA A 162 -14.02 -1.79 15.20
N CYS A 163 -12.97 -2.34 15.83
CA CYS A 163 -11.59 -1.86 15.62
C CYS A 163 -11.19 -1.92 14.13
N PRO A 164 -10.63 -0.84 13.57
CA PRO A 164 -10.13 -0.83 12.20
C PRO A 164 -9.15 -1.97 11.93
N GLN A 165 -9.37 -2.69 10.84
CA GLN A 165 -8.55 -3.85 10.49
C GLN A 165 -7.44 -3.48 9.52
N LEU A 166 -6.29 -4.12 9.71
CA LEU A 166 -5.14 -3.98 8.84
C LEU A 166 -5.51 -4.36 7.38
N PRO A 167 -5.16 -3.54 6.38
CA PRO A 167 -5.46 -3.83 4.98
C PRO A 167 -5.00 -5.24 4.57
N ARG A 168 -5.88 -5.96 3.91
CA ARG A 168 -5.67 -7.35 3.50
C ARG A 168 -5.08 -7.43 2.10
N TYR A 169 -4.42 -8.55 1.81
CA TYR A 169 -4.00 -8.88 0.46
C TYR A 169 -5.20 -9.05 -0.47
N ASN A 170 -5.03 -8.65 -1.71
CA ASN A 170 -5.99 -8.97 -2.75
C ASN A 170 -5.95 -10.47 -3.04
N LYS A 171 -7.12 -11.08 -3.22
CA LYS A 171 -7.21 -12.47 -3.68
C LYS A 171 -6.66 -12.56 -5.11
N LYS A 172 -5.89 -13.61 -5.39
CA LYS A 172 -5.58 -13.97 -6.79
C LYS A 172 -6.92 -14.17 -7.50
N ARG A 173 -7.19 -13.40 -8.56
CA ARG A 173 -8.32 -13.71 -9.44
C ARG A 173 -8.05 -15.08 -10.03
N ARG A 174 -8.94 -16.02 -9.78
CA ARG A 174 -8.95 -17.24 -10.58
C ARG A 174 -9.20 -16.78 -12.01
N SER A 175 -8.31 -17.15 -12.94
CA SER A 175 -8.58 -17.01 -14.36
C SER A 175 -9.94 -17.67 -14.61
N LEU A 176 -10.83 -16.93 -15.21
CA LEU A 176 -12.09 -17.45 -15.72
C LEU A 176 -11.81 -18.45 -16.83
#